data_fc0be12b4e1ac7dbcbc168967016e3f6
#
_entry.id   fc0be12b4e1ac7dbcbc168967016e3f6
#
_cell.length_a   1.000
_cell.length_b   1.000
_cell.length_c   1.000
_cell.angle_alpha   90.00
_cell.angle_beta   90.00
_cell.angle_gamma   90.00
#
_symmetry.space_group_name_H-M   'P 1'
#
loop_
_entity.id
_entity.type
_entity.pdbx_description
1 polymer ?
#
loop_
_entity_poly.entity_id
_entity_poly.type
_entity_poly.pdbx_seq_one_letter_code
_entity_poly.pdbx_strand_id
1 'polypeptide(L)'
;MMRTVEAHALRVSAGSRRLLDDVSLAALPGEAVALVGPNGAGKSTLLRALSGEIAPSRGTVRLEGRDLRACSPDLLALRRAFLPQVVATAFPFTVREIVAMGVGGRRDGKADAWVDAALAEVDLDGFQDRRMDTLSIGERQRAHFARVLVQLSYGESRQGPGLLLLDEPTSSLDLKHQLGIMAAARRRTDAGTTVIAVLHDLNLAALFARRIVVLRNGRVAADGPPRRTITDAVLAETFGVVSAVNRVPGDATPFVLPQTAGLSS
;
A
#
# COMPACT_ATOMS: atom_id res chain seq x y z
N MET A 1 0.94 -7.89 22.90
CA MET A 1 -0.02 -7.25 21.99
C MET A 1 0.01 -8.03 20.68
N MET A 2 -1.14 -8.46 20.16
CA MET A 2 -1.20 -9.27 18.93
C MET A 2 -0.83 -8.38 17.74
N ARG A 3 0.01 -8.88 16.84
CA ARG A 3 0.44 -8.18 15.62
C ARG A 3 -0.45 -8.59 14.48
N THR A 4 -0.78 -7.65 13.59
CA THR A 4 -1.59 -7.97 12.39
C THR A 4 -0.77 -8.80 11.42
N VAL A 5 0.46 -8.39 11.14
CA VAL A 5 1.39 -9.12 10.27
C VAL A 5 2.79 -9.09 10.84
N GLU A 6 3.50 -10.22 10.74
CA GLU A 6 4.89 -10.37 11.16
C GLU A 6 5.69 -11.08 10.08
N ALA A 7 6.83 -10.52 9.75
CA ALA A 7 7.88 -11.13 8.96
C ALA A 7 9.08 -11.35 9.86
N HIS A 8 9.67 -12.54 9.85
CA HIS A 8 10.85 -12.85 10.64
C HIS A 8 11.94 -13.42 9.77
N ALA A 9 13.11 -12.74 9.74
CA ALA A 9 14.34 -13.15 9.07
C ALA A 9 14.13 -13.59 7.61
N LEU A 10 13.31 -12.81 6.85
CA LEU A 10 12.94 -13.17 5.49
C LEU A 10 14.15 -13.11 4.55
N ARG A 11 14.28 -14.17 3.75
CA ARG A 11 15.17 -14.21 2.59
C ARG A 11 14.35 -14.56 1.35
N VAL A 12 14.50 -13.76 0.29
CA VAL A 12 13.90 -14.01 -1.02
C VAL A 12 14.97 -13.83 -2.07
N SER A 13 15.06 -14.77 -3.01
CA SER A 13 16.03 -14.75 -4.12
C SER A 13 15.31 -14.97 -5.45
N ALA A 14 15.84 -14.37 -6.52
CA ALA A 14 15.47 -14.64 -7.90
C ALA A 14 16.75 -15.08 -8.66
N GLY A 15 16.87 -16.36 -8.92
CA GLY A 15 18.11 -16.95 -9.38
C GLY A 15 19.23 -16.73 -8.35
N SER A 16 20.36 -16.20 -8.77
CA SER A 16 21.50 -15.88 -7.89
C SER A 16 21.33 -14.54 -7.13
N ARG A 17 20.39 -13.70 -7.55
CA ARG A 17 20.19 -12.37 -6.94
C ARG A 17 19.34 -12.45 -5.69
N ARG A 18 19.86 -11.97 -4.56
CA ARG A 18 19.06 -11.74 -3.34
C ARG A 18 18.23 -10.48 -3.50
N LEU A 19 16.92 -10.62 -3.32
CA LEU A 19 15.96 -9.52 -3.30
C LEU A 19 15.66 -9.06 -1.88
N LEU A 20 15.60 -10.00 -0.92
CA LEU A 20 15.54 -9.74 0.52
C LEU A 20 16.60 -10.59 1.22
N ASP A 21 17.24 -10.03 2.22
CA ASP A 21 18.27 -10.70 3.01
C ASP A 21 18.16 -10.32 4.49
N ASP A 22 17.61 -11.24 5.28
CA ASP A 22 17.41 -11.11 6.72
C ASP A 22 16.46 -9.94 7.12
N VAL A 23 15.34 -9.79 6.40
CA VAL A 23 14.36 -8.75 6.68
C VAL A 23 13.37 -9.22 7.74
N SER A 24 13.27 -8.44 8.81
CA SER A 24 12.23 -8.61 9.83
C SER A 24 11.39 -7.33 9.94
N LEU A 25 10.07 -7.50 10.01
CA LEU A 25 9.10 -6.42 10.14
C LEU A 25 7.86 -6.96 10.85
N ALA A 26 7.29 -6.15 11.72
CA ALA A 26 5.99 -6.43 12.31
C ALA A 26 5.13 -5.17 12.30
N ALA A 27 3.84 -5.29 12.04
CA ALA A 27 2.89 -4.20 12.11
C ALA A 27 1.75 -4.50 13.09
N LEU A 28 1.35 -3.47 13.83
CA LEU A 28 0.31 -3.53 14.84
C LEU A 28 -1.07 -3.21 14.23
N PRO A 29 -2.17 -3.64 14.85
CA PRO A 29 -3.52 -3.23 14.44
C PRO A 29 -3.66 -1.70 14.37
N GLY A 30 -4.23 -1.20 13.26
CA GLY A 30 -4.40 0.24 13.01
C GLY A 30 -3.10 1.00 12.76
N GLU A 31 -1.98 0.32 12.49
CA GLU A 31 -0.73 0.99 12.18
C GLU A 31 -0.64 1.35 10.69
N ALA A 32 -0.26 2.62 10.42
CA ALA A 32 0.12 3.09 9.09
C ALA A 32 1.64 3.00 8.93
N VAL A 33 2.11 2.12 8.04
CA VAL A 33 3.53 1.91 7.76
C VAL A 33 3.83 2.28 6.30
N ALA A 34 4.83 3.11 6.07
CA ALA A 34 5.38 3.33 4.74
C ALA A 34 6.69 2.56 4.53
N LEU A 35 6.78 1.84 3.42
CA LEU A 35 8.02 1.23 2.94
C LEU A 35 8.65 2.17 1.92
N VAL A 36 9.84 2.69 2.19
CA VAL A 36 10.57 3.57 1.30
C VAL A 36 11.97 3.02 1.00
N GLY A 37 12.65 3.57 0.00
CA GLY A 37 13.99 3.15 -0.39
C GLY A 37 14.19 3.26 -1.90
N PRO A 38 15.43 3.16 -2.40
CA PRO A 38 15.72 3.25 -3.83
C PRO A 38 15.08 2.13 -4.65
N ASN A 39 15.06 2.30 -5.98
CA ASN A 39 14.57 1.26 -6.88
C ASN A 39 15.43 0.00 -6.74
N GLY A 40 14.78 -1.16 -6.72
CA GLY A 40 15.45 -2.43 -6.51
C GLY A 40 15.85 -2.74 -5.06
N ALA A 41 15.47 -1.91 -4.07
CA ALA A 41 15.76 -2.15 -2.65
C ALA A 41 15.00 -3.33 -2.03
N GLY A 42 14.00 -3.89 -2.73
CA GLY A 42 13.22 -5.05 -2.26
C GLY A 42 11.83 -4.71 -1.70
N LYS A 43 11.36 -3.45 -1.83
CA LYS A 43 10.07 -2.98 -1.27
C LYS A 43 8.88 -3.82 -1.75
N SER A 44 8.65 -3.91 -3.06
CA SER A 44 7.56 -4.71 -3.66
C SER A 44 7.73 -6.21 -3.36
N THR A 45 8.97 -6.70 -3.30
CA THR A 45 9.26 -8.08 -2.91
C THR A 45 8.83 -8.35 -1.48
N LEU A 46 9.13 -7.43 -0.54
CA LEU A 46 8.68 -7.55 0.84
C LEU A 46 7.15 -7.53 0.91
N LEU A 47 6.51 -6.58 0.23
CA LEU A 47 5.05 -6.47 0.22
C LEU A 47 4.37 -7.73 -0.34
N ARG A 48 4.90 -8.30 -1.43
CA ARG A 48 4.43 -9.57 -2.02
C ARG A 48 4.69 -10.78 -1.12
N ALA A 49 5.77 -10.77 -0.34
CA ALA A 49 5.98 -11.80 0.69
C ALA A 49 4.96 -11.68 1.83
N LEU A 50 4.67 -10.45 2.29
CA LEU A 50 3.66 -10.17 3.31
C LEU A 50 2.23 -10.51 2.82
N SER A 51 1.98 -10.37 1.52
CA SER A 51 0.70 -10.76 0.92
C SER A 51 0.55 -12.27 0.74
N GLY A 52 1.64 -13.04 0.74
CA GLY A 52 1.66 -14.47 0.44
C GLY A 52 1.71 -14.79 -1.05
N GLU A 53 1.90 -13.80 -1.94
CA GLU A 53 2.08 -14.05 -3.38
C GLU A 53 3.41 -14.74 -3.69
N ILE A 54 4.43 -14.45 -2.88
CA ILE A 54 5.73 -15.13 -2.98
C ILE A 54 6.10 -15.78 -1.65
N ALA A 55 6.58 -17.00 -1.72
CA ALA A 55 7.09 -17.70 -0.56
C ALA A 55 8.57 -17.32 -0.32
N PRO A 56 8.96 -16.92 0.91
CA PRO A 56 10.37 -16.71 1.22
C PRO A 56 11.14 -18.02 1.20
N SER A 57 12.41 -17.98 0.75
CA SER A 57 13.32 -19.14 0.79
C SER A 57 13.80 -19.45 2.22
N ARG A 58 13.81 -18.44 3.11
CA ARG A 58 14.05 -18.57 4.56
C ARG A 58 13.18 -17.58 5.32
N GLY A 59 12.97 -17.88 6.60
CA GLY A 59 12.11 -17.06 7.46
C GLY A 59 10.64 -17.43 7.35
N THR A 60 9.80 -16.68 8.06
CA THR A 60 8.35 -16.91 8.15
C THR A 60 7.58 -15.61 8.06
N VAL A 61 6.39 -15.68 7.48
CA VAL A 61 5.40 -14.60 7.56
C VAL A 61 4.20 -15.12 8.33
N ARG A 62 3.72 -14.35 9.29
CA ARG A 62 2.52 -14.67 10.07
C ARG A 62 1.49 -13.55 9.91
N LEU A 63 0.24 -13.94 9.74
CA LEU A 63 -0.92 -13.08 9.77
C LEU A 63 -1.72 -13.42 11.04
N GLU A 64 -1.83 -12.46 11.96
CA GLU A 64 -2.49 -12.64 13.26
C GLU A 64 -1.99 -13.89 14.03
N GLY A 65 -0.67 -14.07 14.02
CA GLY A 65 0.01 -15.18 14.69
C GLY A 65 0.02 -16.51 13.93
N ARG A 66 -0.77 -16.66 12.83
CA ARG A 66 -0.83 -17.88 12.01
C ARG A 66 0.21 -17.79 10.88
N ASP A 67 0.94 -18.87 10.62
CA ASP A 67 1.83 -18.95 9.45
C ASP A 67 1.01 -18.76 8.18
N LEU A 68 1.43 -17.83 7.31
CA LEU A 68 0.71 -17.48 6.10
C LEU A 68 0.53 -18.67 5.16
N ARG A 69 1.49 -19.60 5.16
CA ARG A 69 1.45 -20.84 4.35
C ARG A 69 0.39 -21.83 4.81
N ALA A 70 -0.05 -21.74 6.08
CA ALA A 70 -1.11 -22.54 6.63
C ALA A 70 -2.51 -21.91 6.49
N CYS A 71 -2.58 -20.69 5.96
CA CYS A 71 -3.86 -20.00 5.74
C CYS A 71 -4.45 -20.41 4.39
N SER A 72 -5.76 -20.71 4.36
CA SER A 72 -6.46 -20.94 3.11
C SER A 72 -6.59 -19.65 2.28
N PRO A 73 -6.68 -19.74 0.94
CA PRO A 73 -6.92 -18.58 0.09
C PRO A 73 -8.15 -17.77 0.50
N ASP A 74 -9.23 -18.43 0.91
CA ASP A 74 -10.45 -17.77 1.38
C ASP A 74 -10.22 -16.96 2.67
N LEU A 75 -9.47 -17.50 3.63
CA LEU A 75 -9.11 -16.77 4.85
C LEU A 75 -8.25 -15.56 4.51
N LEU A 76 -7.25 -15.73 3.63
CA LEU A 76 -6.40 -14.63 3.18
C LEU A 76 -7.20 -13.55 2.47
N ALA A 77 -8.14 -13.91 1.61
CA ALA A 77 -9.00 -12.96 0.90
C ALA A 77 -9.88 -12.12 1.85
N LEU A 78 -10.27 -12.68 3.01
CA LEU A 78 -11.06 -11.99 4.02
C LEU A 78 -10.20 -11.13 4.98
N ARG A 79 -8.94 -11.53 5.22
CA ARG A 79 -8.10 -10.87 6.22
C ARG A 79 -7.11 -9.87 5.64
N ARG A 80 -6.82 -9.97 4.34
CA ARG A 80 -5.92 -9.04 3.65
C ARG A 80 -6.44 -8.63 2.27
N ALA A 81 -6.22 -7.38 1.92
CA ALA A 81 -6.41 -6.86 0.56
C ALA A 81 -5.06 -6.35 0.04
N PHE A 82 -4.77 -6.59 -1.25
CA PHE A 82 -3.50 -6.21 -1.87
C PHE A 82 -3.72 -5.51 -3.20
N LEU A 83 -3.15 -4.31 -3.33
CA LEU A 83 -3.03 -3.57 -4.59
C LEU A 83 -1.60 -3.74 -5.11
N PRO A 84 -1.35 -4.53 -6.15
CA PRO A 84 -0.05 -4.62 -6.80
C PRO A 84 0.22 -3.40 -7.67
N GLN A 85 1.51 -3.13 -7.95
CA GLN A 85 1.96 -2.00 -8.77
C GLN A 85 1.36 -1.99 -10.18
N VAL A 86 1.24 -3.17 -10.79
CA VAL A 86 0.68 -3.33 -12.14
C VAL A 86 -0.47 -4.33 -12.09
N VAL A 87 -1.62 -3.94 -12.63
CA VAL A 87 -2.77 -4.82 -12.83
C VAL A 87 -3.11 -4.83 -14.31
N ALA A 88 -2.83 -5.95 -14.97
CA ALA A 88 -3.25 -6.17 -16.35
C ALA A 88 -4.71 -6.64 -16.38
N THR A 89 -5.55 -5.97 -17.15
CA THR A 89 -6.92 -6.40 -17.46
C THR A 89 -6.92 -6.99 -18.86
N ALA A 90 -7.12 -8.31 -18.96
CA ALA A 90 -7.10 -9.02 -20.24
C ALA A 90 -8.43 -8.93 -21.04
N PHE A 91 -9.52 -8.53 -20.38
CA PHE A 91 -10.87 -8.49 -20.96
C PHE A 91 -11.48 -7.09 -20.83
N PRO A 92 -12.44 -6.74 -21.70
CA PRO A 92 -13.07 -5.41 -21.75
C PRO A 92 -14.14 -5.24 -20.65
N PHE A 93 -13.74 -5.44 -19.39
CA PHE A 93 -14.62 -5.22 -18.24
C PHE A 93 -14.99 -3.74 -18.08
N THR A 94 -16.17 -3.49 -17.55
CA THR A 94 -16.57 -2.16 -17.02
C THR A 94 -15.89 -1.88 -15.67
N VAL A 95 -15.89 -0.62 -15.29
CA VAL A 95 -15.39 -0.19 -13.97
C VAL A 95 -16.13 -0.89 -12.84
N ARG A 96 -17.48 -0.95 -12.92
CA ARG A 96 -18.31 -1.65 -11.92
C ARG A 96 -17.95 -3.12 -11.80
N GLU A 97 -17.77 -3.82 -12.93
CA GLU A 97 -17.39 -5.23 -12.91
C GLU A 97 -16.04 -5.47 -12.24
N ILE A 98 -15.02 -4.65 -12.54
CA ILE A 98 -13.70 -4.73 -11.89
C ILE A 98 -13.83 -4.48 -10.39
N VAL A 99 -14.54 -3.42 -9.98
CA VAL A 99 -14.66 -3.07 -8.57
C VAL A 99 -15.45 -4.13 -7.81
N ALA A 100 -16.51 -4.68 -8.41
CA ALA A 100 -17.30 -5.77 -7.83
C ALA A 100 -16.52 -7.08 -7.65
N MET A 101 -15.42 -7.31 -8.40
CA MET A 101 -14.53 -8.46 -8.15
C MET A 101 -13.92 -8.45 -6.74
N GLY A 102 -13.96 -7.32 -6.04
CA GLY A 102 -13.53 -7.22 -4.64
C GLY A 102 -14.27 -8.17 -3.70
N VAL A 103 -15.54 -8.49 -3.95
CA VAL A 103 -16.30 -9.51 -3.18
C VAL A 103 -16.02 -10.95 -3.62
N GLY A 104 -15.19 -11.17 -4.65
CA GLY A 104 -14.78 -12.51 -5.09
C GLY A 104 -15.92 -13.35 -5.65
N GLY A 105 -16.89 -12.74 -6.33
CA GLY A 105 -18.06 -13.43 -6.91
C GLY A 105 -19.07 -13.93 -5.88
N ARG A 106 -18.90 -13.62 -4.60
CA ARG A 106 -19.83 -14.02 -3.54
C ARG A 106 -21.07 -13.13 -3.59
N ARG A 107 -22.25 -13.75 -3.44
CA ARG A 107 -23.51 -13.00 -3.32
C ARG A 107 -23.58 -12.36 -1.94
N ASP A 108 -23.60 -11.03 -1.88
CA ASP A 108 -23.80 -10.26 -0.68
C ASP A 108 -24.73 -9.09 -0.99
N GLY A 109 -25.80 -8.93 -0.20
CA GLY A 109 -26.79 -7.87 -0.41
C GLY A 109 -26.23 -6.45 -0.24
N LYS A 110 -25.00 -6.31 0.30
CA LYS A 110 -24.32 -5.01 0.45
C LYS A 110 -23.26 -4.75 -0.63
N ALA A 111 -23.05 -5.69 -1.57
CA ALA A 111 -21.98 -5.60 -2.55
C ALA A 111 -22.08 -4.33 -3.40
N ASP A 112 -23.26 -4.01 -3.91
CA ASP A 112 -23.47 -2.79 -4.71
C ASP A 112 -23.21 -1.52 -3.89
N ALA A 113 -23.65 -1.45 -2.65
CA ALA A 113 -23.41 -0.30 -1.78
C ALA A 113 -21.91 -0.10 -1.50
N TRP A 114 -21.13 -1.19 -1.35
CA TRP A 114 -19.66 -1.09 -1.21
C TRP A 114 -18.99 -0.65 -2.50
N VAL A 115 -19.49 -1.10 -3.66
CA VAL A 115 -18.98 -0.67 -4.98
C VAL A 115 -19.22 0.82 -5.17
N ASP A 116 -20.44 1.30 -4.94
CA ASP A 116 -20.77 2.71 -5.10
C ASP A 116 -19.98 3.59 -4.12
N ALA A 117 -19.88 3.18 -2.85
CA ALA A 117 -19.09 3.91 -1.86
C ALA A 117 -17.60 3.95 -2.22
N ALA A 118 -17.03 2.84 -2.73
CA ALA A 118 -15.63 2.80 -3.13
C ALA A 118 -15.35 3.65 -4.38
N LEU A 119 -16.28 3.70 -5.33
CA LEU A 119 -16.17 4.57 -6.52
C LEU A 119 -16.22 6.05 -6.13
N ALA A 120 -17.14 6.42 -5.26
CA ALA A 120 -17.20 7.78 -4.71
C ALA A 120 -15.90 8.15 -3.96
N GLU A 121 -15.37 7.23 -3.15
CA GLU A 121 -14.14 7.46 -2.38
C GLU A 121 -12.91 7.73 -3.24
N VAL A 122 -12.93 7.32 -4.52
CA VAL A 122 -11.80 7.49 -5.47
C VAL A 122 -12.10 8.46 -6.62
N ASP A 123 -13.11 9.30 -6.52
CA ASP A 123 -13.52 10.25 -7.58
C ASP A 123 -13.80 9.54 -8.93
N LEU A 124 -14.54 8.43 -8.91
CA LEU A 124 -15.00 7.69 -10.09
C LEU A 124 -16.53 7.57 -10.17
N ASP A 125 -17.25 8.49 -9.52
CA ASP A 125 -18.72 8.60 -9.70
C ASP A 125 -19.06 8.83 -11.18
N GLY A 126 -20.08 8.12 -11.68
CA GLY A 126 -20.48 8.19 -13.08
C GLY A 126 -19.60 7.39 -14.06
N PHE A 127 -18.59 6.65 -13.57
CA PHE A 127 -17.72 5.84 -14.41
C PHE A 127 -18.12 4.35 -14.46
N GLN A 128 -19.20 3.97 -13.77
CA GLN A 128 -19.60 2.58 -13.53
C GLN A 128 -19.64 1.74 -14.80
N ASP A 129 -20.23 2.28 -15.87
CA ASP A 129 -20.46 1.59 -17.13
C ASP A 129 -19.35 1.82 -18.17
N ARG A 130 -18.35 2.64 -17.83
CA ARG A 130 -17.19 2.85 -18.71
C ARG A 130 -16.30 1.61 -18.73
N ARG A 131 -15.77 1.30 -19.91
CA ARG A 131 -14.82 0.19 -20.07
C ARG A 131 -13.45 0.58 -19.53
N MET A 132 -12.79 -0.37 -18.86
CA MET A 132 -11.44 -0.17 -18.28
C MET A 132 -10.39 0.23 -19.33
N ASP A 133 -10.50 -0.30 -20.57
CA ASP A 133 -9.55 0.01 -21.65
C ASP A 133 -9.68 1.46 -22.18
N THR A 134 -10.79 2.14 -21.94
CA THR A 134 -11.02 3.53 -22.32
C THR A 134 -10.53 4.53 -21.27
N LEU A 135 -10.13 4.06 -20.10
CA LEU A 135 -9.69 4.90 -18.98
C LEU A 135 -8.22 5.33 -19.16
N SER A 136 -7.88 6.50 -18.63
CA SER A 136 -6.49 6.89 -18.40
C SER A 136 -5.79 5.94 -17.42
N ILE A 137 -4.46 5.97 -17.37
CA ILE A 137 -3.68 5.15 -16.42
C ILE A 137 -4.08 5.46 -14.98
N GLY A 138 -4.24 6.75 -14.64
CA GLY A 138 -4.65 7.16 -13.29
C GLY A 138 -6.07 6.72 -12.93
N GLU A 139 -7.03 6.82 -13.85
CA GLU A 139 -8.40 6.33 -13.64
C GLU A 139 -8.42 4.80 -13.44
N ARG A 140 -7.65 4.05 -14.23
CA ARG A 140 -7.51 2.59 -14.04
C ARG A 140 -6.93 2.25 -12.66
N GLN A 141 -5.91 2.98 -12.24
CA GLN A 141 -5.29 2.77 -10.92
C GLN A 141 -6.29 3.03 -9.79
N ARG A 142 -7.09 4.10 -9.89
CA ARG A 142 -8.15 4.40 -8.93
C ARG A 142 -9.25 3.33 -8.92
N ALA A 143 -9.66 2.80 -10.08
CA ALA A 143 -10.61 1.71 -10.16
C ALA A 143 -10.09 0.42 -9.50
N HIS A 144 -8.81 0.08 -9.69
CA HIS A 144 -8.19 -1.06 -8.99
C HIS A 144 -8.05 -0.81 -7.47
N PHE A 145 -7.80 0.42 -7.06
CA PHE A 145 -7.81 0.76 -5.64
C PHE A 145 -9.22 0.63 -5.05
N ALA A 146 -10.28 1.10 -5.75
CA ALA A 146 -11.67 0.89 -5.35
C ALA A 146 -12.01 -0.60 -5.20
N ARG A 147 -11.56 -1.47 -6.13
CA ARG A 147 -11.71 -2.92 -6.02
C ARG A 147 -11.11 -3.47 -4.71
N VAL A 148 -9.93 -2.98 -4.35
CA VAL A 148 -9.23 -3.40 -3.12
C VAL A 148 -9.97 -2.90 -1.88
N LEU A 149 -10.55 -1.70 -1.92
CA LEU A 149 -11.40 -1.17 -0.84
C LEU A 149 -12.67 -2.00 -0.66
N VAL A 150 -13.31 -2.44 -1.74
CA VAL A 150 -14.48 -3.35 -1.68
C VAL A 150 -14.09 -4.68 -1.06
N GLN A 151 -12.95 -5.26 -1.47
CA GLN A 151 -12.45 -6.50 -0.86
C GLN A 151 -12.23 -6.33 0.64
N LEU A 152 -11.61 -5.22 1.05
CA LEU A 152 -11.37 -4.90 2.45
C LEU A 152 -12.69 -4.77 3.22
N SER A 153 -13.64 -3.98 2.72
CA SER A 153 -14.95 -3.77 3.36
C SER A 153 -15.73 -5.07 3.51
N TYR A 154 -15.67 -5.96 2.50
CA TYR A 154 -16.27 -7.30 2.58
C TYR A 154 -15.62 -8.12 3.70
N GLY A 155 -14.30 -8.17 3.77
CA GLY A 155 -13.55 -8.88 4.81
C GLY A 155 -13.83 -8.33 6.20
N GLU A 156 -13.78 -7.00 6.35
CA GLU A 156 -14.03 -6.30 7.62
C GLU A 156 -15.45 -6.52 8.16
N SER A 157 -16.45 -6.61 7.29
CA SER A 157 -17.83 -6.89 7.68
C SER A 157 -18.00 -8.27 8.33
N ARG A 158 -17.05 -9.19 8.11
CA ARG A 158 -17.12 -10.60 8.58
C ARG A 158 -16.11 -10.93 9.67
N GLN A 159 -14.96 -10.29 9.64
CA GLN A 159 -13.81 -10.66 10.47
C GLN A 159 -13.22 -9.47 11.26
N GLY A 160 -13.82 -8.26 11.12
CA GLY A 160 -13.26 -7.03 11.66
C GLY A 160 -12.02 -6.53 10.89
N PRO A 161 -11.35 -5.47 11.38
CA PRO A 161 -10.23 -4.83 10.71
C PRO A 161 -9.14 -5.81 10.30
N GLY A 162 -8.63 -5.66 9.08
CA GLY A 162 -7.65 -6.55 8.45
C GLY A 162 -6.34 -5.87 8.10
N LEU A 163 -5.72 -6.32 7.00
CA LEU A 163 -4.46 -5.83 6.46
C LEU A 163 -4.68 -5.31 5.03
N LEU A 164 -4.30 -4.06 4.78
CA LEU A 164 -4.26 -3.45 3.47
C LEU A 164 -2.80 -3.26 3.03
N LEU A 165 -2.44 -3.85 1.91
CA LEU A 165 -1.11 -3.76 1.30
C LEU A 165 -1.21 -2.98 -0.02
N LEU A 166 -0.39 -1.93 -0.18
CA LEU A 166 -0.44 -1.02 -1.32
C LEU A 166 0.96 -0.91 -1.95
N ASP A 167 1.11 -1.40 -3.18
CA ASP A 167 2.38 -1.29 -3.93
C ASP A 167 2.31 -0.12 -4.90
N GLU A 168 2.95 0.99 -4.54
CA GLU A 168 3.01 2.25 -5.30
C GLU A 168 1.62 2.80 -5.72
N PRO A 169 0.67 2.96 -4.79
CA PRO A 169 -0.71 3.32 -5.13
C PRO A 169 -0.86 4.69 -5.78
N THR A 170 0.18 5.53 -5.74
CA THR A 170 0.15 6.93 -6.19
C THR A 170 0.99 7.20 -7.44
N SER A 171 1.62 6.19 -8.05
CA SER A 171 2.67 6.36 -9.07
C SER A 171 2.24 7.04 -10.38
N SER A 172 0.96 6.99 -10.74
CA SER A 172 0.45 7.55 -12.00
C SER A 172 -0.65 8.58 -11.79
N LEU A 173 -0.67 9.22 -10.62
CA LEU A 173 -1.71 10.14 -10.22
C LEU A 173 -1.18 11.57 -10.08
N ASP A 174 -2.02 12.54 -10.37
CA ASP A 174 -1.78 13.92 -9.99
C ASP A 174 -1.88 14.14 -8.47
N LEU A 175 -1.45 15.30 -8.00
CA LEU A 175 -1.36 15.60 -6.57
C LEU A 175 -2.70 15.45 -5.84
N LYS A 176 -3.82 15.89 -6.45
CA LYS A 176 -5.16 15.75 -5.86
C LYS A 176 -5.48 14.29 -5.57
N HIS A 177 -5.33 13.43 -6.57
CA HIS A 177 -5.66 12.02 -6.45
C HIS A 177 -4.65 11.24 -5.58
N GLN A 178 -3.37 11.63 -5.57
CA GLN A 178 -2.39 11.09 -4.62
C GLN A 178 -2.83 11.33 -3.17
N LEU A 179 -3.19 12.58 -2.85
CA LEU A 179 -3.70 12.94 -1.52
C LEU A 179 -5.00 12.21 -1.18
N GLY A 180 -5.92 12.09 -2.15
CA GLY A 180 -7.18 11.36 -2.00
C GLY A 180 -6.98 9.90 -1.61
N ILE A 181 -6.11 9.17 -2.33
CA ILE A 181 -5.78 7.76 -2.03
C ILE A 181 -5.13 7.63 -0.65
N MET A 182 -4.17 8.51 -0.32
CA MET A 182 -3.52 8.45 0.98
C MET A 182 -4.49 8.79 2.13
N ALA A 183 -5.41 9.73 1.92
CA ALA A 183 -6.48 10.03 2.88
C ALA A 183 -7.43 8.84 3.07
N ALA A 184 -7.84 8.17 1.99
CA ALA A 184 -8.66 6.96 2.05
C ALA A 184 -7.94 5.85 2.85
N ALA A 185 -6.67 5.58 2.55
CA ALA A 185 -5.85 4.62 3.29
C ALA A 185 -5.72 5.01 4.78
N ARG A 186 -5.60 6.31 5.07
CA ARG A 186 -5.53 6.80 6.45
C ARG A 186 -6.82 6.57 7.21
N ARG A 187 -7.99 6.86 6.61
CA ARG A 187 -9.29 6.56 7.23
C ARG A 187 -9.42 5.08 7.62
N ARG A 188 -8.87 4.16 6.82
CA ARG A 188 -8.85 2.72 7.14
C ARG A 188 -7.99 2.44 8.38
N THR A 189 -6.84 3.11 8.55
CA THR A 189 -6.04 2.93 9.77
C THR A 189 -6.74 3.48 11.00
N ASP A 190 -7.42 4.60 10.89
CA ASP A 190 -8.18 5.18 12.00
C ASP A 190 -9.38 4.29 12.40
N ALA A 191 -9.90 3.48 11.47
CA ALA A 191 -10.90 2.44 11.70
C ALA A 191 -10.32 1.10 12.22
N GLY A 192 -9.00 1.01 12.43
CA GLY A 192 -8.32 -0.16 13.00
C GLY A 192 -7.62 -1.08 11.99
N THR A 193 -7.78 -0.85 10.69
CA THR A 193 -7.08 -1.61 9.63
C THR A 193 -5.60 -1.28 9.64
N THR A 194 -4.74 -2.29 9.57
CA THR A 194 -3.30 -2.08 9.37
C THR A 194 -3.02 -1.80 7.89
N VAL A 195 -2.30 -0.73 7.58
CA VAL A 195 -1.94 -0.39 6.20
C VAL A 195 -0.43 -0.34 6.03
N ILE A 196 0.10 -1.08 5.05
CA ILE A 196 1.50 -1.01 4.65
C ILE A 196 1.55 -0.57 3.19
N ALA A 197 2.15 0.59 2.92
CA ALA A 197 2.22 1.17 1.59
C ALA A 197 3.68 1.36 1.13
N VAL A 198 4.01 0.92 -0.07
CA VAL A 198 5.25 1.31 -0.75
C VAL A 198 5.04 2.69 -1.35
N LEU A 199 5.87 3.64 -0.98
CA LEU A 199 5.81 5.02 -1.46
C LEU A 199 7.19 5.49 -1.95
N HIS A 200 7.21 6.26 -3.04
CA HIS A 200 8.44 6.88 -3.57
C HIS A 200 8.61 8.30 -3.05
N ASP A 201 7.51 9.03 -2.88
CA ASP A 201 7.55 10.37 -2.33
C ASP A 201 7.67 10.32 -0.80
N LEU A 202 8.80 10.82 -0.30
CA LEU A 202 9.09 10.87 1.13
C LEU A 202 8.17 11.82 1.90
N ASN A 203 7.66 12.87 1.23
CA ASN A 203 6.73 13.80 1.84
C ASN A 203 5.35 13.16 2.02
N LEU A 204 4.88 12.42 1.00
CA LEU A 204 3.65 11.62 1.12
C LEU A 204 3.82 10.52 2.17
N ALA A 205 4.99 9.86 2.23
CA ALA A 205 5.27 8.86 3.25
C ALA A 205 5.24 9.46 4.66
N ALA A 206 5.83 10.63 4.86
CA ALA A 206 5.81 11.34 6.15
C ALA A 206 4.41 11.82 6.55
N LEU A 207 3.60 12.24 5.58
CA LEU A 207 2.21 12.66 5.80
C LEU A 207 1.32 11.47 6.20
N PHE A 208 1.46 10.36 5.50
CA PHE A 208 0.63 9.17 5.68
C PHE A 208 1.01 8.36 6.93
N ALA A 209 2.29 8.02 7.09
CA ALA A 209 2.72 6.96 7.99
C ALA A 209 3.09 7.46 9.39
N ARG A 210 2.73 6.67 10.40
CA ARG A 210 3.27 6.84 11.76
C ARG A 210 4.64 6.19 11.91
N ARG A 211 4.97 5.25 11.03
CA ARG A 211 6.24 4.54 10.99
C ARG A 211 6.72 4.36 9.55
N ILE A 212 7.98 4.63 9.32
CA ILE A 212 8.64 4.45 8.03
C ILE A 212 9.72 3.38 8.17
N VAL A 213 9.70 2.41 7.26
CA VAL A 213 10.75 1.40 7.14
C VAL A 213 11.51 1.68 5.85
N VAL A 214 12.79 1.96 5.99
CA VAL A 214 13.69 2.27 4.89
C VAL A 214 14.42 1.00 4.48
N LEU A 215 14.23 0.57 3.23
CA LEU A 215 14.91 -0.58 2.66
C LEU A 215 16.08 -0.14 1.77
N ARG A 216 17.20 -0.84 1.87
CA ARG A 216 18.37 -0.70 1.01
C ARG A 216 19.02 -2.08 0.77
N ASN A 217 19.27 -2.41 -0.49
CA ASN A 217 19.91 -3.67 -0.89
C ASN A 217 19.30 -4.93 -0.23
N GLY A 218 17.96 -4.99 -0.16
CA GLY A 218 17.23 -6.12 0.42
C GLY A 218 17.27 -6.20 1.94
N ARG A 219 17.73 -5.17 2.65
CA ARG A 219 17.80 -5.12 4.12
C ARG A 219 17.10 -3.88 4.66
N VAL A 220 16.69 -3.91 5.93
CA VAL A 220 16.18 -2.73 6.62
C VAL A 220 17.37 -1.84 7.01
N ALA A 221 17.41 -0.63 6.48
CA ALA A 221 18.43 0.38 6.77
C ALA A 221 18.03 1.27 7.95
N ALA A 222 16.72 1.62 8.04
CA ALA A 222 16.18 2.38 9.15
C ALA A 222 14.71 1.99 9.39
N ASP A 223 14.24 2.10 10.63
CA ASP A 223 12.88 1.78 11.04
C ASP A 223 12.47 2.66 12.23
N GLY A 224 11.38 3.40 12.10
CA GLY A 224 10.90 4.27 13.16
C GLY A 224 9.94 5.37 12.69
N PRO A 225 9.62 6.33 13.55
CA PRO A 225 8.75 7.45 13.16
C PRO A 225 9.43 8.34 12.10
N PRO A 226 8.65 9.05 11.27
CA PRO A 226 9.16 9.85 10.15
C PRO A 226 10.34 10.75 10.51
N ARG A 227 10.27 11.45 11.67
CA ARG A 227 11.34 12.35 12.11
C ARG A 227 12.68 11.66 12.44
N ARG A 228 12.68 10.34 12.62
CA ARG A 228 13.92 9.56 12.87
C ARG A 228 14.43 8.86 11.62
N THR A 229 13.58 8.64 10.64
CA THR A 229 13.90 7.90 9.41
C THR A 229 14.12 8.81 8.21
N ILE A 230 13.52 10.02 8.19
CA ILE A 230 13.77 11.03 7.17
C ILE A 230 14.74 12.06 7.79
N THR A 231 16.03 11.78 7.65
CA THR A 231 17.14 12.64 8.11
C THR A 231 18.19 12.78 7.01
N ASP A 232 18.98 13.85 7.06
CA ASP A 232 20.05 14.08 6.09
C ASP A 232 20.98 12.87 5.99
N ALA A 233 21.33 12.25 7.13
CA ALA A 233 22.22 11.08 7.18
C ALA A 233 21.59 9.84 6.49
N VAL A 234 20.32 9.54 6.80
CA VAL A 234 19.61 8.40 6.16
C VAL A 234 19.43 8.63 4.67
N LEU A 235 19.12 9.86 4.24
CA LEU A 235 18.98 10.20 2.81
C LEU A 235 20.32 10.06 2.07
N ALA A 236 21.40 10.58 2.62
CA ALA A 236 22.74 10.45 2.04
C ALA A 236 23.15 8.98 1.92
N GLU A 237 22.99 8.21 2.99
CA GLU A 237 23.37 6.80 3.01
C GLU A 237 22.50 5.96 2.08
N THR A 238 21.17 6.14 2.10
CA THR A 238 20.24 5.24 1.42
C THR A 238 19.99 5.63 -0.03
N PHE A 239 19.84 6.92 -0.32
CA PHE A 239 19.48 7.43 -1.64
C PHE A 239 20.66 8.08 -2.38
N GLY A 240 21.81 8.28 -1.70
CA GLY A 240 22.97 8.94 -2.30
C GLY A 240 22.76 10.43 -2.54
N VAL A 241 21.83 11.06 -1.83
CA VAL A 241 21.47 12.47 -2.01
C VAL A 241 21.91 13.26 -0.80
N VAL A 242 22.72 14.31 -1.04
CA VAL A 242 22.97 15.33 -0.01
C VAL A 242 21.77 16.26 0.02
N SER A 243 21.04 16.25 1.12
CA SER A 243 19.81 17.04 1.28
C SER A 243 19.82 17.79 2.61
N ALA A 244 18.90 18.72 2.73
CA ALA A 244 18.66 19.47 3.96
C ALA A 244 17.20 19.29 4.35
N VAL A 245 16.92 18.26 5.15
CA VAL A 245 15.57 17.97 5.64
C VAL A 245 15.05 19.12 6.50
N ASN A 246 13.77 19.50 6.28
CA ASN A 246 13.09 20.60 6.98
C ASN A 246 13.73 21.98 6.76
N ARG A 247 14.47 22.19 5.67
CA ARG A 247 14.99 23.51 5.31
C ARG A 247 14.27 24.06 4.09
N VAL A 248 13.94 25.33 4.15
CA VAL A 248 13.40 26.08 3.02
C VAL A 248 14.55 26.33 2.03
N PRO A 249 14.34 26.14 0.70
CA PRO A 249 15.32 26.52 -0.31
C PRO A 249 15.75 27.97 -0.15
N GLY A 250 17.07 28.24 -0.31
CA GLY A 250 17.62 29.58 -0.15
C GLY A 250 17.39 30.52 -1.36
N ASP A 251 16.84 29.98 -2.46
CA ASP A 251 16.46 30.71 -3.65
C ASP A 251 14.94 30.94 -3.72
N ALA A 252 14.50 31.71 -4.71
CA ALA A 252 13.09 32.02 -4.93
C ALA A 252 12.32 30.88 -5.64
N THR A 253 12.88 29.69 -5.79
CA THR A 253 12.22 28.56 -6.44
C THR A 253 10.98 28.14 -5.66
N PRO A 254 9.77 28.20 -6.25
CA PRO A 254 8.55 27.78 -5.57
C PRO A 254 8.57 26.28 -5.31
N PHE A 255 8.04 25.86 -4.17
CA PHE A 255 7.84 24.46 -3.85
C PHE A 255 6.45 24.22 -3.25
N VAL A 256 5.90 23.04 -3.50
CA VAL A 256 4.61 22.60 -2.96
C VAL A 256 4.83 21.36 -2.11
N LEU A 257 4.44 21.43 -0.86
CA LEU A 257 4.57 20.31 0.07
C LEU A 257 3.18 19.66 0.27
N PRO A 258 3.05 18.35 0.08
CA PRO A 258 1.82 17.63 0.39
C PRO A 258 1.29 17.89 1.81
N GLN A 259 2.20 18.13 2.77
CA GLN A 259 1.87 18.42 4.18
C GLN A 259 1.12 19.74 4.38
N THR A 260 1.24 20.67 3.44
CA THR A 260 0.54 21.98 3.50
C THR A 260 -0.64 22.04 2.53
N ALA A 261 -0.84 21.01 1.72
CA ALA A 261 -1.95 20.92 0.78
C ALA A 261 -3.22 20.43 1.48
N GLY A 262 -4.35 21.09 1.21
CA GLY A 262 -5.70 20.62 1.55
C GLY A 262 -6.42 20.16 0.29
N LEU A 263 -7.33 19.20 0.42
CA LEU A 263 -8.30 18.90 -0.64
C LEU A 263 -9.36 19.98 -0.59
N SER A 264 -9.53 20.73 -1.70
CA SER A 264 -10.72 21.59 -1.85
C SER A 264 -11.95 20.70 -1.93
N SER A 265 -12.92 21.01 -1.07
CA SER A 265 -14.25 20.39 -1.05
C SER A 265 -15.01 20.61 -2.36
#